data_1a38ec6a8d2b07912c45f4da55e52990
#
_entry.id   1a38ec6a8d2b07912c45f4da55e52990
#
_cell.length_a   1.000
_cell.length_b   1.000
_cell.length_c   1.000
_cell.angle_alpha   90.00
_cell.angle_beta   90.00
_cell.angle_gamma   90.00
#
_symmetry.space_group_name_H-M   'P 1'
#
loop_
_entity.id
_entity.type
_entity.pdbx_description
1 polymer ?
#
loop_
_entity_poly.entity_id
_entity_poly.type
_entity_poly.pdbx_seq_one_letter_code
_entity_poly.pdbx_strand_id
1 'polypeptide(L)'
;MGTPLLEPNAFIPVDLRAQFGDIDIYPFDQLLRGRIRPGMRIFDAGCGEGRNLGYLLRAGYDVSGADADADSITSIRRMAAALAPHLPAGNFRSEQLERTTFPDSSADVVLSSAVLHFAQNDAHFDAMLQGMWRILKPEGLFFCRLASSIGMKHQVEPISGRRCRLPDGSERYLVDEQLLLEKTDALGRNGSIP
;
A
#
# COMPACT_ATOMS: atom_id res chain seq x y z
N MET A 1 25.43 -46.21 29.88
CA MET A 1 25.02 -45.53 28.62
C MET A 1 24.23 -44.29 29.02
N GLY A 2 24.89 -43.13 28.98
CA GLY A 2 24.24 -41.87 29.34
C GLY A 2 23.42 -41.33 28.15
N THR A 3 22.16 -41.04 28.41
CA THR A 3 21.29 -40.35 27.46
C THR A 3 21.84 -38.94 27.22
N PRO A 4 22.07 -38.49 25.98
CA PRO A 4 22.53 -37.15 25.74
C PRO A 4 21.42 -36.19 26.19
N LEU A 5 21.77 -35.30 27.13
CA LEU A 5 20.93 -34.15 27.49
C LEU A 5 20.77 -33.27 26.24
N LEU A 6 19.55 -33.11 25.79
CA LEU A 6 19.21 -32.13 24.75
C LEU A 6 19.62 -30.76 25.29
N GLU A 7 20.57 -30.14 24.61
CA GLU A 7 20.96 -28.74 24.86
C GLU A 7 19.67 -27.86 24.83
N PRO A 8 19.48 -27.01 25.82
CA PRO A 8 18.33 -26.08 25.78
C PRO A 8 18.44 -25.24 24.51
N ASN A 9 17.37 -25.18 23.73
CA ASN A 9 17.23 -24.36 22.53
C ASN A 9 17.88 -23.00 22.75
N ALA A 10 19.05 -22.80 22.15
CA ALA A 10 19.69 -21.51 22.15
C ALA A 10 18.70 -20.52 21.52
N PHE A 11 18.21 -19.55 22.29
CA PHE A 11 17.36 -18.48 21.79
C PHE A 11 18.16 -17.69 20.75
N ILE A 12 17.88 -17.92 19.48
CA ILE A 12 18.43 -17.14 18.37
C ILE A 12 17.52 -15.91 18.27
N PRO A 13 18.01 -14.71 18.58
CA PRO A 13 17.21 -13.49 18.42
C PRO A 13 16.75 -13.36 16.96
N VAL A 14 15.44 -13.24 16.75
CA VAL A 14 14.90 -13.00 15.41
C VAL A 14 15.24 -11.55 15.03
N ASP A 15 15.99 -11.35 13.97
CA ASP A 15 16.18 -10.02 13.40
C ASP A 15 14.90 -9.62 12.65
N LEU A 16 14.06 -8.86 13.33
CA LEU A 16 12.79 -8.37 12.79
C LEU A 16 12.99 -7.51 11.54
N ARG A 17 14.08 -6.73 11.49
CA ARG A 17 14.36 -5.88 10.34
C ARG A 17 14.79 -6.70 9.12
N ALA A 18 15.57 -7.74 9.31
CA ALA A 18 15.90 -8.68 8.24
C ALA A 18 14.65 -9.42 7.73
N GLN A 19 13.70 -9.72 8.63
CA GLN A 19 12.47 -10.42 8.29
C GLN A 19 11.44 -9.53 7.61
N PHE A 20 11.19 -8.33 8.13
CA PHE A 20 10.10 -7.47 7.69
C PHE A 20 10.55 -6.27 6.84
N GLY A 21 11.86 -5.95 6.84
CA GLY A 21 12.40 -4.79 6.15
C GLY A 21 11.92 -3.49 6.79
N ASP A 22 11.69 -2.48 5.94
CA ASP A 22 11.19 -1.17 6.34
C ASP A 22 9.67 -1.03 6.10
N ILE A 23 8.92 -2.14 6.23
CA ILE A 23 7.46 -2.13 6.07
C ILE A 23 6.81 -1.08 6.98
N ASP A 24 5.85 -0.34 6.44
CA ASP A 24 5.07 0.61 7.22
C ASP A 24 4.28 -0.14 8.32
N ILE A 25 4.28 0.40 9.53
CA ILE A 25 3.63 -0.22 10.69
C ILE A 25 2.13 -0.47 10.48
N TYR A 26 1.46 0.38 9.71
CA TYR A 26 0.01 0.27 9.51
C TYR A 26 -0.41 -0.90 8.60
N PRO A 27 0.18 -1.15 7.40
CA PRO A 27 -0.07 -2.40 6.68
C PRO A 27 0.45 -3.62 7.44
N PHE A 28 1.54 -3.50 8.22
CA PHE A 28 2.00 -4.58 9.08
C PHE A 28 0.97 -4.95 10.15
N ASP A 29 0.29 -3.99 10.77
CA ASP A 29 -0.82 -4.24 11.70
C ASP A 29 -1.97 -5.03 11.02
N GLN A 30 -2.26 -4.81 9.74
CA GLN A 30 -3.28 -5.57 9.02
C GLN A 30 -2.90 -7.04 8.83
N LEU A 31 -1.59 -7.33 8.67
CA LEU A 31 -1.07 -8.71 8.67
C LEU A 31 -1.24 -9.35 10.05
N LEU A 32 -0.85 -8.66 11.12
CA LEU A 32 -0.97 -9.14 12.50
C LEU A 32 -2.43 -9.42 12.91
N ARG A 33 -3.36 -8.60 12.42
CA ARG A 33 -4.81 -8.80 12.64
C ARG A 33 -5.42 -9.90 11.78
N GLY A 34 -4.65 -10.53 10.90
CA GLY A 34 -5.15 -11.55 9.99
C GLY A 34 -6.12 -11.03 8.92
N ARG A 35 -6.11 -9.72 8.64
CA ARG A 35 -6.91 -9.13 7.56
C ARG A 35 -6.25 -9.33 6.19
N ILE A 36 -4.92 -9.34 6.16
CA ILE A 36 -4.12 -9.75 5.00
C ILE A 36 -3.64 -11.17 5.28
N ARG A 37 -4.06 -12.14 4.46
CA ARG A 37 -3.84 -13.57 4.70
C ARG A 37 -3.16 -14.23 3.50
N PRO A 38 -2.43 -15.33 3.72
CA PRO A 38 -1.89 -16.14 2.62
C PRO A 38 -2.96 -16.54 1.61
N GLY A 39 -2.62 -16.51 0.33
CA GLY A 39 -3.54 -16.81 -0.77
C GLY A 39 -4.31 -15.59 -1.31
N MET A 40 -4.30 -14.45 -0.60
CA MET A 40 -4.86 -13.21 -1.12
C MET A 40 -3.97 -12.60 -2.20
N ARG A 41 -4.59 -12.02 -3.23
CA ARG A 41 -3.93 -11.18 -4.22
C ARG A 41 -3.83 -9.75 -3.72
N ILE A 42 -2.63 -9.22 -3.71
CA ILE A 42 -2.33 -7.88 -3.19
C ILE A 42 -1.91 -6.98 -4.34
N PHE A 43 -2.55 -5.83 -4.45
CA PHE A 43 -2.14 -4.75 -5.34
C PHE A 43 -1.64 -3.56 -4.51
N ASP A 44 -0.37 -3.18 -4.71
CA ASP A 44 0.21 -1.99 -4.07
C ASP A 44 0.17 -0.81 -5.05
N ALA A 45 -0.70 0.13 -4.77
CA ALA A 45 -0.91 1.32 -5.56
C ALA A 45 0.11 2.39 -5.15
N GLY A 46 0.99 2.77 -6.07
CA GLY A 46 2.16 3.60 -5.79
C GLY A 46 3.20 2.81 -5.00
N CYS A 47 3.57 1.65 -5.54
CA CYS A 47 4.42 0.68 -4.83
C CYS A 47 5.86 1.17 -4.61
N GLY A 48 6.32 2.21 -5.33
CA GLY A 48 7.68 2.69 -5.25
C GLY A 48 8.68 1.55 -5.46
N GLU A 49 9.76 1.58 -4.72
CA GLU A 49 10.78 0.53 -4.71
C GLU A 49 10.38 -0.74 -3.93
N GLY A 50 9.12 -0.83 -3.44
CA GLY A 50 8.59 -2.01 -2.77
C GLY A 50 8.85 -2.07 -1.26
N ARG A 51 8.95 -0.93 -0.58
CA ARG A 51 9.16 -0.86 0.87
C ARG A 51 8.21 -1.77 1.67
N ASN A 52 6.94 -1.80 1.29
CA ASN A 52 5.90 -2.58 1.97
C ASN A 52 5.84 -4.05 1.48
N LEU A 53 6.56 -4.40 0.44
CA LEU A 53 6.37 -5.67 -0.27
C LEU A 53 7.42 -6.73 0.05
N GLY A 54 8.58 -6.35 0.60
CA GLY A 54 9.68 -7.28 0.82
C GLY A 54 9.31 -8.53 1.64
N TYR A 55 8.53 -8.36 2.72
CA TYR A 55 8.01 -9.47 3.51
C TYR A 55 6.99 -10.29 2.71
N LEU A 56 6.03 -9.64 2.05
CA LEU A 56 4.97 -10.29 1.29
C LEU A 56 5.53 -11.17 0.16
N LEU A 57 6.53 -10.66 -0.57
CA LEU A 57 7.23 -11.40 -1.61
C LEU A 57 7.93 -12.65 -1.06
N ARG A 58 8.69 -12.51 0.04
CA ARG A 58 9.34 -13.65 0.69
C ARG A 58 8.37 -14.68 1.24
N ALA A 59 7.23 -14.22 1.74
CA ALA A 59 6.18 -15.09 2.28
C ALA A 59 5.29 -15.74 1.20
N GLY A 60 5.56 -15.49 -0.09
CA GLY A 60 4.88 -16.15 -1.21
C GLY A 60 3.49 -15.61 -1.52
N TYR A 61 3.20 -14.36 -1.15
CA TYR A 61 1.95 -13.72 -1.57
C TYR A 61 1.95 -13.44 -3.09
N ASP A 62 0.77 -13.48 -3.71
CA ASP A 62 0.55 -13.01 -5.08
C ASP A 62 0.49 -11.48 -5.06
N VAL A 63 1.61 -10.83 -5.37
CA VAL A 63 1.76 -9.39 -5.28
C VAL A 63 1.88 -8.78 -6.67
N SER A 64 1.20 -7.67 -6.85
CA SER A 64 1.31 -6.81 -8.02
C SER A 64 1.32 -5.34 -7.59
N GLY A 65 1.70 -4.43 -8.48
CA GLY A 65 1.72 -3.02 -8.16
C GLY A 65 1.97 -2.13 -9.37
N ALA A 66 1.63 -0.86 -9.20
CA ALA A 66 1.92 0.19 -10.16
C ALA A 66 2.56 1.40 -9.47
N ASP A 67 3.45 2.06 -10.18
CA ASP A 67 4.00 3.36 -9.82
C ASP A 67 4.26 4.17 -11.08
N ALA A 68 4.12 5.49 -11.00
CA ALA A 68 4.41 6.38 -12.13
C ALA A 68 5.92 6.48 -12.42
N ASP A 69 6.76 6.22 -11.42
CA ASP A 69 8.21 6.26 -11.54
C ASP A 69 8.77 4.94 -12.10
N ALA A 70 9.36 5.01 -13.29
CA ALA A 70 9.92 3.85 -13.98
C ALA A 70 11.17 3.26 -13.27
N ASP A 71 11.94 4.09 -12.57
CA ASP A 71 13.13 3.63 -11.85
C ASP A 71 12.72 2.83 -10.61
N SER A 72 11.70 3.28 -9.91
CA SER A 72 11.06 2.53 -8.82
C SER A 72 10.55 1.17 -9.31
N ILE A 73 9.87 1.13 -10.47
CA ILE A 73 9.40 -0.14 -11.05
C ILE A 73 10.56 -1.06 -11.43
N THR A 74 11.64 -0.52 -11.93
CA THR A 74 12.85 -1.32 -12.21
C THR A 74 13.42 -1.92 -10.92
N SER A 75 13.45 -1.16 -9.84
CA SER A 75 13.94 -1.59 -8.53
C SER A 75 13.06 -2.69 -7.92
N ILE A 76 11.72 -2.50 -7.92
CA ILE A 76 10.79 -3.52 -7.38
C ILE A 76 10.80 -4.81 -8.21
N ARG A 77 10.92 -4.74 -9.54
CA ARG A 77 11.05 -5.92 -10.40
C ARG A 77 12.31 -6.73 -10.06
N ARG A 78 13.43 -6.06 -9.80
CA ARG A 78 14.66 -6.72 -9.35
C ARG A 78 14.47 -7.40 -7.99
N MET A 79 13.83 -6.72 -7.04
CA MET A 79 13.50 -7.29 -5.73
C MET A 79 12.58 -8.49 -5.88
N ALA A 80 11.52 -8.40 -6.68
CA ALA A 80 10.57 -9.50 -6.89
C ALA A 80 11.24 -10.71 -7.56
N ALA A 81 12.11 -10.49 -8.55
CA ALA A 81 12.87 -11.58 -9.18
C ALA A 81 13.78 -12.32 -8.19
N ALA A 82 14.32 -11.63 -7.19
CA ALA A 82 15.16 -12.22 -6.16
C ALA A 82 14.36 -12.95 -5.06
N LEU A 83 13.23 -12.38 -4.63
CA LEU A 83 12.47 -12.88 -3.47
C LEU A 83 11.29 -13.78 -3.84
N ALA A 84 10.71 -13.61 -5.02
CA ALA A 84 9.53 -14.32 -5.51
C ALA A 84 9.66 -14.61 -7.02
N PRO A 85 10.63 -15.41 -7.46
CA PRO A 85 10.94 -15.65 -8.87
C PRO A 85 9.80 -16.32 -9.66
N HIS A 86 8.80 -16.84 -8.97
CA HIS A 86 7.59 -17.41 -9.56
C HIS A 86 6.60 -16.32 -10.06
N LEU A 87 6.74 -15.07 -9.60
CA LEU A 87 5.85 -14.00 -10.03
C LEU A 87 6.28 -13.45 -11.40
N PRO A 88 5.31 -13.24 -12.32
CA PRO A 88 5.60 -12.62 -13.60
C PRO A 88 6.17 -11.21 -13.45
N ALA A 89 7.17 -10.85 -14.25
CA ALA A 89 7.73 -9.48 -14.27
C ALA A 89 6.67 -8.42 -14.59
N GLY A 90 5.61 -8.78 -15.31
CA GLY A 90 4.47 -7.91 -15.64
C GLY A 90 3.55 -7.58 -14.46
N ASN A 91 3.78 -8.18 -13.28
CA ASN A 91 3.03 -7.84 -12.06
C ASN A 91 3.36 -6.42 -11.57
N PHE A 92 4.49 -5.84 -11.97
CA PHE A 92 4.86 -4.47 -11.62
C PHE A 92 4.95 -3.62 -12.88
N ARG A 93 4.14 -2.54 -12.95
CA ARG A 93 4.00 -1.71 -14.15
C ARG A 93 4.25 -0.24 -13.85
N SER A 94 4.99 0.42 -14.77
CA SER A 94 5.12 1.89 -14.73
C SER A 94 3.85 2.50 -15.32
N GLU A 95 2.89 2.83 -14.45
CA GLU A 95 1.57 3.33 -14.81
C GLU A 95 1.08 4.33 -13.76
N GLN A 96 0.35 5.34 -14.21
CA GLN A 96 -0.40 6.24 -13.33
C GLN A 96 -1.67 5.51 -12.84
N LEU A 97 -2.03 5.70 -11.57
CA LEU A 97 -3.14 4.97 -10.95
C LEU A 97 -4.50 5.27 -11.57
N GLU A 98 -4.71 6.50 -12.02
CA GLU A 98 -5.93 6.93 -12.70
C GLU A 98 -6.09 6.35 -14.11
N ARG A 99 -5.03 5.72 -14.64
CA ARG A 99 -5.00 5.10 -15.99
C ARG A 99 -4.45 3.68 -15.97
N THR A 100 -4.44 3.06 -14.81
CA THR A 100 -3.87 1.72 -14.66
C THR A 100 -4.61 0.70 -15.52
N THR A 101 -3.82 -0.21 -16.14
CA THR A 101 -4.31 -1.27 -17.02
C THR A 101 -4.55 -2.60 -16.29
N PHE A 102 -4.41 -2.62 -14.97
CA PHE A 102 -4.76 -3.80 -14.18
C PHE A 102 -6.24 -4.12 -14.27
N PRO A 103 -6.61 -5.42 -14.32
CA PRO A 103 -8.01 -5.82 -14.49
C PRO A 103 -8.89 -5.38 -13.32
N ASP A 104 -10.17 -5.17 -13.62
CA ASP A 104 -11.20 -4.92 -12.61
C ASP A 104 -11.33 -6.11 -11.68
N SER A 105 -11.64 -5.86 -10.41
CA SER A 105 -11.89 -6.89 -9.40
C SER A 105 -10.83 -8.00 -9.37
N SER A 106 -9.55 -7.63 -9.51
CA SER A 106 -8.44 -8.57 -9.60
C SER A 106 -7.66 -8.75 -8.29
N ALA A 107 -7.81 -7.86 -7.31
CA ALA A 107 -7.10 -7.91 -6.04
C ALA A 107 -8.05 -8.09 -4.85
N ASP A 108 -7.66 -8.94 -3.90
CA ASP A 108 -8.36 -9.10 -2.61
C ASP A 108 -8.01 -7.97 -1.64
N VAL A 109 -6.81 -7.40 -1.81
CA VAL A 109 -6.30 -6.28 -1.02
C VAL A 109 -5.70 -5.23 -1.94
N VAL A 110 -6.09 -3.98 -1.78
CA VAL A 110 -5.43 -2.82 -2.38
C VAL A 110 -4.77 -2.02 -1.28
N LEU A 111 -3.46 -1.84 -1.38
CA LEU A 111 -2.67 -0.99 -0.49
C LEU A 111 -2.44 0.36 -1.17
N SER A 112 -2.66 1.45 -0.45
CA SER A 112 -2.32 2.82 -0.86
C SER A 112 -1.65 3.53 0.31
N SER A 113 -0.34 3.34 0.46
CA SER A 113 0.42 3.91 1.57
C SER A 113 1.19 5.15 1.13
N ALA A 114 0.72 6.32 1.51
CA ALA A 114 1.35 7.60 1.22
C ALA A 114 1.35 7.97 -0.28
N VAL A 115 0.22 7.77 -0.97
CA VAL A 115 0.09 7.97 -2.42
C VAL A 115 -0.95 9.04 -2.76
N LEU A 116 -2.19 8.93 -2.27
CA LEU A 116 -3.28 9.86 -2.60
C LEU A 116 -2.96 11.32 -2.24
N HIS A 117 -2.05 11.56 -1.33
CA HIS A 117 -1.63 12.91 -0.98
C HIS A 117 -0.75 13.62 -2.05
N PHE A 118 -0.40 12.91 -3.13
CA PHE A 118 0.24 13.51 -4.31
C PHE A 118 -0.77 14.05 -5.34
N ALA A 119 -2.07 13.91 -5.07
CA ALA A 119 -3.10 14.45 -5.95
C ALA A 119 -2.90 15.95 -6.18
N GLN A 120 -3.14 16.38 -7.43
CA GLN A 120 -2.95 17.79 -7.82
C GLN A 120 -4.19 18.65 -7.51
N ASN A 121 -5.36 18.02 -7.45
CA ASN A 121 -6.66 18.64 -7.15
C ASN A 121 -7.67 17.52 -6.84
N ASP A 122 -8.92 17.92 -6.54
CA ASP A 122 -10.00 16.99 -6.18
C ASP A 122 -10.32 16.00 -7.31
N ALA A 123 -10.33 16.45 -8.56
CA ALA A 123 -10.59 15.57 -9.70
C ALA A 123 -9.49 14.52 -9.89
N HIS A 124 -8.22 14.89 -9.68
CA HIS A 124 -7.11 13.95 -9.72
C HIS A 124 -7.15 12.96 -8.56
N PHE A 125 -7.48 13.43 -7.35
CA PHE A 125 -7.69 12.56 -6.19
C PHE A 125 -8.77 11.51 -6.48
N ASP A 126 -9.90 11.93 -7.02
CA ASP A 126 -11.00 11.04 -7.37
C ASP A 126 -10.62 10.03 -8.45
N ALA A 127 -9.92 10.47 -9.49
CA ALA A 127 -9.46 9.58 -10.55
C ALA A 127 -8.48 8.51 -10.03
N MET A 128 -7.52 8.87 -9.19
CA MET A 128 -6.61 7.93 -8.55
C MET A 128 -7.39 6.94 -7.66
N LEU A 129 -8.30 7.43 -6.83
CA LEU A 129 -9.10 6.59 -5.93
C LEU A 129 -9.98 5.62 -6.72
N GLN A 130 -10.64 6.07 -7.78
CA GLN A 130 -11.45 5.22 -8.66
C GLN A 130 -10.61 4.15 -9.36
N GLY A 131 -9.40 4.49 -9.84
CA GLY A 131 -8.48 3.53 -10.44
C GLY A 131 -8.11 2.40 -9.48
N MET A 132 -7.82 2.72 -8.21
CA MET A 132 -7.54 1.74 -7.18
C MET A 132 -8.78 0.92 -6.82
N TRP A 133 -9.94 1.58 -6.65
CA TRP A 133 -11.20 0.92 -6.27
C TRP A 133 -11.68 -0.08 -7.30
N ARG A 134 -11.51 0.23 -8.59
CA ARG A 134 -11.84 -0.66 -9.70
C ARG A 134 -11.11 -2.01 -9.62
N ILE A 135 -9.85 -1.99 -9.17
CA ILE A 135 -9.01 -3.18 -9.05
C ILE A 135 -9.45 -4.07 -7.88
N LEU A 136 -10.01 -3.45 -6.83
CA LEU A 136 -10.46 -4.17 -5.64
C LEU A 136 -11.66 -5.05 -5.97
N LYS A 137 -11.62 -6.31 -5.51
CA LYS A 137 -12.78 -7.21 -5.56
C LYS A 137 -13.89 -6.73 -4.62
N PRO A 138 -15.16 -7.10 -4.89
CA PRO A 138 -16.22 -7.01 -3.88
C PRO A 138 -15.75 -7.67 -2.57
N GLU A 139 -16.06 -7.06 -1.43
CA GLU A 139 -15.65 -7.50 -0.08
C GLU A 139 -14.13 -7.51 0.16
N GLY A 140 -13.35 -6.96 -0.77
CA GLY A 140 -11.90 -6.80 -0.62
C GLY A 140 -11.52 -5.73 0.41
N LEU A 141 -10.28 -5.78 0.88
CA LEU A 141 -9.72 -4.80 1.81
C LEU A 141 -9.05 -3.65 1.06
N PHE A 142 -9.59 -2.44 1.18
CA PHE A 142 -8.90 -1.22 0.77
C PHE A 142 -8.18 -0.61 1.97
N PHE A 143 -6.87 -0.64 1.96
CA PHE A 143 -6.04 0.03 2.95
C PHE A 143 -5.50 1.34 2.39
N CYS A 144 -5.74 2.45 3.09
CA CYS A 144 -5.24 3.76 2.69
C CYS A 144 -4.59 4.51 3.85
N ARG A 145 -3.35 4.98 3.64
CA ARG A 145 -2.67 5.94 4.51
C ARG A 145 -2.32 7.19 3.70
N LEU A 146 -2.78 8.33 4.15
CA LEU A 146 -2.61 9.60 3.45
C LEU A 146 -2.44 10.76 4.43
N ALA A 147 -2.09 11.94 3.92
CA ALA A 147 -1.95 13.16 4.70
C ALA A 147 -3.32 13.79 4.98
N SER A 148 -3.50 14.29 6.19
CA SER A 148 -4.75 14.88 6.67
C SER A 148 -4.48 16.27 7.25
N SER A 149 -5.47 17.17 7.15
CA SER A 149 -5.47 18.47 7.82
C SER A 149 -5.98 18.40 9.27
N ILE A 150 -6.41 17.21 9.73
CA ILE A 150 -6.97 17.01 11.07
C ILE A 150 -5.88 17.31 12.11
N GLY A 151 -6.16 18.24 13.01
CA GLY A 151 -5.20 18.71 14.03
C GLY A 151 -4.09 19.64 13.53
N MET A 152 -4.03 19.97 12.22
CA MET A 152 -2.93 20.75 11.63
C MET A 152 -3.34 22.13 11.09
N LYS A 153 -4.55 22.62 11.36
CA LYS A 153 -5.14 23.84 10.76
C LYS A 153 -4.27 25.11 10.83
N HIS A 154 -3.36 25.19 11.81
CA HIS A 154 -2.48 26.35 11.99
C HIS A 154 -1.01 26.06 11.66
N GLN A 155 -0.71 24.90 11.12
CA GLN A 155 0.67 24.45 10.85
C GLN A 155 0.93 24.27 9.35
N VAL A 156 -0.09 24.44 8.51
CA VAL A 156 0.01 24.23 7.07
C VAL A 156 -0.26 25.54 6.32
N GLU A 157 0.45 25.75 5.22
CA GLU A 157 0.27 26.90 4.33
C GLU A 157 -0.60 26.47 3.13
N PRO A 158 -1.80 27.06 2.93
CA PRO A 158 -2.61 26.77 1.75
C PRO A 158 -1.90 27.20 0.46
N ILE A 159 -1.96 26.33 -0.56
CA ILE A 159 -1.44 26.62 -1.91
C ILE A 159 -2.61 26.79 -2.88
N SER A 160 -3.43 25.76 -3.04
CA SER A 160 -4.60 25.78 -3.93
C SER A 160 -5.57 24.65 -3.56
N GLY A 161 -6.83 24.98 -3.30
CA GLY A 161 -7.82 24.00 -2.88
C GLY A 161 -7.36 23.24 -1.62
N ARG A 162 -7.23 21.92 -1.72
CA ARG A 162 -6.76 21.06 -0.63
C ARG A 162 -5.24 20.83 -0.64
N ARG A 163 -4.52 21.46 -1.58
CA ARG A 163 -3.05 21.42 -1.58
C ARG A 163 -2.49 22.42 -0.60
N CYS A 164 -1.62 21.93 0.27
CA CYS A 164 -0.96 22.71 1.29
C CYS A 164 0.54 22.38 1.34
N ARG A 165 1.34 23.36 1.79
CA ARG A 165 2.72 23.13 2.19
C ARG A 165 2.76 22.76 3.66
N LEU A 166 3.44 21.66 3.97
CA LEU A 166 3.65 21.17 5.32
C LEU A 166 4.87 21.85 5.98
N PRO A 167 5.03 21.76 7.31
CA PRO A 167 6.17 22.33 8.01
C PRO A 167 7.55 21.79 7.57
N ASP A 168 7.60 20.59 6.99
CA ASP A 168 8.81 20.00 6.40
C ASP A 168 9.12 20.52 4.98
N GLY A 169 8.34 21.49 4.47
CA GLY A 169 8.46 22.07 3.14
C GLY A 169 7.81 21.24 2.03
N SER A 170 7.32 20.06 2.31
CA SER A 170 6.68 19.23 1.30
C SER A 170 5.27 19.72 0.97
N GLU A 171 4.85 19.56 -0.28
CA GLU A 171 3.50 19.90 -0.73
C GLU A 171 2.64 18.65 -0.81
N ARG A 172 1.45 18.69 -0.18
CA ARG A 172 0.52 17.57 -0.13
C ARG A 172 -0.90 18.01 -0.36
N TYR A 173 -1.68 17.14 -0.97
CA TYR A 173 -3.13 17.21 -0.94
C TYR A 173 -3.60 16.65 0.41
N LEU A 174 -4.32 17.47 1.18
CA LEU A 174 -4.77 17.11 2.52
C LEU A 174 -6.26 16.79 2.52
N VAL A 175 -6.60 15.67 3.12
CA VAL A 175 -8.00 15.33 3.39
C VAL A 175 -8.41 15.83 4.77
N ASP A 176 -9.71 16.05 4.94
CA ASP A 176 -10.36 16.27 6.22
C ASP A 176 -11.38 15.13 6.48
N GLU A 177 -11.99 15.16 7.64
CA GLU A 177 -12.98 14.15 8.04
C GLU A 177 -14.18 14.13 7.09
N GLN A 178 -14.67 15.31 6.67
CA GLN A 178 -15.81 15.41 5.77
C GLN A 178 -15.53 14.71 4.44
N LEU A 179 -14.39 15.02 3.80
CA LEU A 179 -14.02 14.37 2.54
C LEU A 179 -13.88 12.86 2.69
N LEU A 180 -13.28 12.39 3.79
CA LEU A 180 -13.14 10.95 4.04
C LEU A 180 -14.51 10.27 4.14
N LEU A 181 -15.45 10.86 4.87
CA LEU A 181 -16.82 10.34 5.00
C LEU A 181 -17.54 10.34 3.64
N GLU A 182 -17.48 11.45 2.89
CA GLU A 182 -18.09 11.56 1.56
C GLU A 182 -17.55 10.51 0.60
N LYS A 183 -16.22 10.31 0.55
CA LYS A 183 -15.62 9.31 -0.33
C LYS A 183 -15.95 7.88 0.09
N THR A 184 -15.92 7.59 1.39
CA THR A 184 -16.30 6.27 1.91
C THR A 184 -17.75 5.93 1.57
N ASP A 185 -18.67 6.88 1.75
CA ASP A 185 -20.08 6.70 1.44
C ASP A 185 -20.31 6.53 -0.08
N ALA A 186 -19.64 7.33 -0.91
CA ALA A 186 -19.72 7.21 -2.36
C ALA A 186 -19.19 5.87 -2.88
N LEU A 187 -18.09 5.36 -2.35
CA LEU A 187 -17.53 4.06 -2.69
C LEU A 187 -18.45 2.92 -2.21
N GLY A 188 -19.04 3.05 -1.03
CA GLY A 188 -19.99 2.08 -0.49
C GLY A 188 -21.27 1.95 -1.29
N ARG A 189 -21.77 3.04 -1.90
CA ARG A 189 -22.96 3.00 -2.78
C ARG A 189 -22.68 2.37 -4.15
N ASN A 190 -21.46 2.46 -4.63
CA ASN A 190 -21.05 1.94 -5.93
C ASN A 190 -20.48 0.51 -5.88
N GLY A 191 -20.18 0.00 -4.72
CA GLY A 191 -19.77 -1.36 -4.46
C GLY A 191 -20.57 -1.87 -3.27
N SER A 192 -21.19 -3.03 -3.41
CA SER A 192 -21.90 -3.66 -2.29
C SER A 192 -20.96 -3.79 -1.10
N ILE A 193 -21.14 -2.93 -0.11
CA ILE A 193 -20.60 -3.17 1.23
C ILE A 193 -21.62 -4.08 1.88
N PRO A 194 -21.19 -5.22 2.45
CA PRO A 194 -22.08 -6.10 3.18
C PRO A 194 -22.62 -5.42 4.44
#